data_6c409bdcfdb18f7fe087e011221e35dc
#
_entry.id   6c409bdcfdb18f7fe087e011221e35dc
#
_cell.length_a   1.000
_cell.length_b   1.000
_cell.length_c   1.000
_cell.angle_alpha   90.00
_cell.angle_beta   90.00
_cell.angle_gamma   90.00
#
_symmetry.space_group_name_H-M   'P 1'
#
loop_
_entity.id
_entity.type
_entity.pdbx_description
1 polymer ?
#
loop_
_entity_poly.entity_id
_entity_poly.type
_entity_poly.pdbx_seq_one_letter_code
_entity_poly.pdbx_strand_id
1 'polypeptide(L)'
;VTALDYDDLATEYAKHRRPYPGLVEHIVERAGVTSDSTVLEVGCGTANHLAAVRRTTGARCIGVEPSAEMRKQAAEHPEELDLREGFAEELDFPEGTFDLVMSVDMIHYVREPLRYFQRAFAALKPGGHFLTVTDSDWAIRNRIPMARYFPATIEVEFARYQPVPALAGDLALAGFTDLYERMIESTYLLHEATKFEDKSHSCLHLIGDEEFAAGIAALRADLAKGPIEANQRSLALWGRRPL
;
A
#
# COMPACT_ATOMS: atom_id res chain seq x y z
N VAL A 1 8.87 -12.55 13.68
CA VAL A 1 7.52 -12.25 13.18
C VAL A 1 7.15 -13.33 12.20
N THR A 2 6.03 -14.03 12.43
CA THR A 2 5.53 -15.06 11.51
C THR A 2 5.21 -14.38 10.18
N ALA A 3 5.84 -14.82 9.10
CA ALA A 3 5.52 -14.31 7.76
C ALA A 3 4.08 -14.75 7.42
N LEU A 4 3.24 -13.80 7.04
CA LEU A 4 1.89 -14.08 6.54
C LEU A 4 2.01 -14.72 5.16
N ASP A 5 1.25 -15.79 4.93
CA ASP A 5 1.11 -16.38 3.60
C ASP A 5 0.01 -15.63 2.84
N TYR A 6 0.40 -14.86 1.83
CA TYR A 6 -0.53 -14.08 1.03
C TYR A 6 -1.28 -14.89 -0.02
N ASP A 7 -0.82 -16.11 -0.35
CA ASP A 7 -1.60 -17.01 -1.20
C ASP A 7 -2.88 -17.46 -0.48
N ASP A 8 -2.80 -17.74 0.83
CA ASP A 8 -3.96 -18.10 1.65
C ASP A 8 -4.93 -16.93 1.86
N LEU A 9 -4.42 -15.69 1.86
CA LEU A 9 -5.20 -14.48 2.15
C LEU A 9 -5.79 -13.81 0.91
N ALA A 10 -5.36 -14.18 -0.31
CA ALA A 10 -5.66 -13.46 -1.54
C ALA A 10 -7.16 -13.25 -1.77
N THR A 11 -7.99 -14.29 -1.56
CA THR A 11 -9.43 -14.23 -1.82
C THR A 11 -10.15 -13.25 -0.88
N GLU A 12 -9.88 -13.32 0.44
CA GLU A 12 -10.49 -12.41 1.41
C GLU A 12 -9.96 -10.97 1.23
N TYR A 13 -8.67 -10.86 0.91
CA TYR A 13 -8.05 -9.57 0.62
C TYR A 13 -8.72 -8.87 -0.59
N ALA A 14 -8.97 -9.60 -1.68
CA ALA A 14 -9.62 -9.08 -2.88
C ALA A 14 -11.05 -8.57 -2.62
N LYS A 15 -11.83 -9.22 -1.74
CA LYS A 15 -13.19 -8.82 -1.42
C LYS A 15 -13.26 -7.42 -0.81
N HIS A 16 -12.31 -7.07 0.04
CA HIS A 16 -12.39 -5.91 0.92
C HIS A 16 -11.50 -4.74 0.49
N ARG A 17 -10.48 -4.99 -0.33
CA ARG A 17 -9.55 -3.94 -0.75
C ARG A 17 -10.10 -3.12 -1.91
N ARG A 18 -9.97 -1.82 -1.79
CA ARG A 18 -10.31 -0.82 -2.80
C ARG A 18 -9.18 0.21 -2.87
N PRO A 19 -9.02 0.90 -4.01
CA PRO A 19 -8.08 2.03 -4.08
C PRO A 19 -8.37 3.05 -2.98
N TYR A 20 -7.34 3.62 -2.41
CA TYR A 20 -7.49 4.65 -1.39
C TYR A 20 -8.12 5.91 -2.00
N PRO A 21 -9.21 6.42 -1.40
CA PRO A 21 -9.84 7.64 -1.88
C PRO A 21 -8.84 8.79 -1.96
N GLY A 22 -8.80 9.49 -3.09
CA GLY A 22 -7.91 10.62 -3.33
C GLY A 22 -6.44 10.26 -3.65
N LEU A 23 -6.04 8.97 -3.53
CA LEU A 23 -4.64 8.59 -3.83
C LEU A 23 -4.36 8.63 -5.33
N VAL A 24 -5.26 8.11 -6.16
CA VAL A 24 -5.06 8.07 -7.63
C VAL A 24 -5.00 9.47 -8.20
N GLU A 25 -5.91 10.35 -7.78
CA GLU A 25 -5.92 11.77 -8.15
C GLU A 25 -4.62 12.45 -7.76
N HIS A 26 -4.14 12.19 -6.54
CA HIS A 26 -2.87 12.71 -6.06
C HIS A 26 -1.67 12.20 -6.85
N ILE A 27 -1.66 10.91 -7.24
CA ILE A 27 -0.63 10.31 -8.09
C ILE A 27 -0.60 11.03 -9.45
N VAL A 28 -1.76 11.15 -10.09
CA VAL A 28 -1.88 11.78 -11.42
C VAL A 28 -1.43 13.25 -11.38
N GLU A 29 -1.88 13.99 -10.37
CA GLU A 29 -1.53 15.41 -10.20
C GLU A 29 -0.02 15.60 -9.98
N ARG A 30 0.59 14.83 -9.05
CA ARG A 30 1.99 15.05 -8.68
C ARG A 30 2.98 14.48 -9.67
N ALA A 31 2.75 13.29 -10.21
CA ALA A 31 3.65 12.65 -11.15
C ALA A 31 3.37 13.02 -12.61
N GLY A 32 2.26 13.71 -12.90
CA GLY A 32 1.88 14.08 -14.26
C GLY A 32 1.64 12.88 -15.17
N VAL A 33 1.07 11.80 -14.63
CA VAL A 33 0.83 10.55 -15.39
C VAL A 33 -0.21 10.76 -16.47
N THR A 34 0.13 10.37 -17.71
CA THR A 34 -0.72 10.45 -18.90
C THR A 34 -0.77 9.11 -19.61
N SER A 35 -1.50 9.03 -20.73
CA SER A 35 -1.55 7.84 -21.61
C SER A 35 -0.18 7.43 -22.18
N ASP A 36 0.76 8.36 -22.27
CA ASP A 36 2.12 8.12 -22.78
C ASP A 36 3.09 7.64 -21.68
N SER A 37 2.64 7.64 -20.43
CA SER A 37 3.45 7.24 -19.27
C SER A 37 3.52 5.72 -19.14
N THR A 38 4.63 5.25 -18.56
CA THR A 38 4.80 3.87 -18.11
C THR A 38 4.93 3.85 -16.60
N VAL A 39 4.04 3.11 -15.91
CA VAL A 39 3.92 3.04 -14.47
C VAL A 39 4.23 1.63 -13.98
N LEU A 40 5.05 1.51 -12.95
CA LEU A 40 5.32 0.27 -12.22
C LEU A 40 4.73 0.35 -10.81
N GLU A 41 3.93 -0.65 -10.44
CA GLU A 41 3.58 -0.89 -9.03
C GLU A 41 4.31 -2.13 -8.53
N VAL A 42 5.09 -1.97 -7.45
CA VAL A 42 5.85 -3.04 -6.80
C VAL A 42 5.11 -3.53 -5.56
N GLY A 43 4.91 -4.85 -5.45
CA GLY A 43 4.02 -5.45 -4.47
C GLY A 43 2.56 -5.06 -4.76
N CYS A 44 2.15 -5.20 -6.03
CA CYS A 44 0.84 -4.71 -6.48
C CYS A 44 -0.34 -5.50 -5.88
N GLY A 45 -0.10 -6.67 -5.27
CA GLY A 45 -1.13 -7.52 -4.70
C GLY A 45 -2.22 -7.83 -5.72
N THR A 46 -3.47 -7.48 -5.40
CA THR A 46 -4.62 -7.61 -6.30
C THR A 46 -4.72 -6.46 -7.32
N ALA A 47 -3.69 -5.62 -7.46
CA ALA A 47 -3.54 -4.52 -8.43
C ALA A 47 -4.65 -3.45 -8.44
N ASN A 48 -5.37 -3.27 -7.35
CA ASN A 48 -6.48 -2.31 -7.29
C ASN A 48 -6.05 -0.86 -7.58
N HIS A 49 -4.88 -0.42 -7.07
CA HIS A 49 -4.37 0.92 -7.32
C HIS A 49 -3.85 1.05 -8.75
N LEU A 50 -3.10 0.06 -9.23
CA LEU A 50 -2.57 0.03 -10.59
C LEU A 50 -3.68 0.06 -11.64
N ALA A 51 -4.73 -0.74 -11.46
CA ALA A 51 -5.91 -0.75 -12.33
C ALA A 51 -6.62 0.61 -12.31
N ALA A 52 -6.74 1.24 -11.15
CA ALA A 52 -7.32 2.57 -11.04
C ALA A 52 -6.48 3.65 -11.75
N VAL A 53 -5.14 3.59 -11.65
CA VAL A 53 -4.24 4.46 -12.42
C VAL A 53 -4.42 4.22 -13.92
N ARG A 54 -4.42 2.96 -14.38
CA ARG A 54 -4.63 2.60 -15.78
C ARG A 54 -5.94 3.16 -16.31
N ARG A 55 -7.04 2.95 -15.59
CA ARG A 55 -8.40 3.41 -15.96
C ARG A 55 -8.46 4.93 -16.05
N THR A 56 -7.81 5.64 -15.11
CA THR A 56 -7.88 7.10 -15.04
C THR A 56 -7.03 7.78 -16.10
N THR A 57 -5.86 7.20 -16.46
CA THR A 57 -4.85 7.88 -17.28
C THR A 57 -4.64 7.27 -18.66
N GLY A 58 -4.96 6.00 -18.83
CA GLY A 58 -4.58 5.24 -20.02
C GLY A 58 -3.10 4.83 -20.06
N ALA A 59 -2.31 5.11 -19.01
CA ALA A 59 -0.89 4.78 -18.91
C ALA A 59 -0.63 3.29 -19.10
N ARG A 60 0.54 2.92 -19.64
CA ARG A 60 0.99 1.53 -19.60
C ARG A 60 1.34 1.14 -18.17
N CYS A 61 0.68 0.12 -17.64
CA CYS A 61 0.80 -0.31 -16.26
C CYS A 61 1.42 -1.69 -16.13
N ILE A 62 2.47 -1.80 -15.33
CA ILE A 62 3.18 -3.04 -15.02
C ILE A 62 3.10 -3.26 -13.51
N GLY A 63 2.69 -4.46 -13.08
CA GLY A 63 2.64 -4.86 -11.68
C GLY A 63 3.65 -5.97 -11.39
N VAL A 64 4.39 -5.85 -10.29
CA VAL A 64 5.28 -6.91 -9.78
C VAL A 64 4.73 -7.38 -8.43
N GLU A 65 4.50 -8.70 -8.31
CA GLU A 65 3.92 -9.32 -7.11
C GLU A 65 4.45 -10.75 -6.95
N PRO A 66 4.99 -11.14 -5.78
CA PRO A 66 5.51 -12.50 -5.57
C PRO A 66 4.41 -13.57 -5.44
N SER A 67 3.23 -13.23 -4.85
CA SER A 67 2.15 -14.21 -4.65
C SER A 67 1.44 -14.56 -5.95
N ALA A 68 1.37 -15.85 -6.29
CA ALA A 68 0.69 -16.34 -7.49
C ALA A 68 -0.83 -16.12 -7.41
N GLU A 69 -1.44 -16.34 -6.23
CA GLU A 69 -2.88 -16.15 -6.05
C GLU A 69 -3.27 -14.67 -6.08
N MET A 70 -2.43 -13.75 -5.56
CA MET A 70 -2.65 -12.31 -5.71
C MET A 70 -2.59 -11.89 -7.19
N ARG A 71 -1.60 -12.37 -7.96
CA ARG A 71 -1.52 -12.08 -9.41
C ARG A 71 -2.72 -12.62 -10.17
N LYS A 72 -3.25 -13.78 -9.78
CA LYS A 72 -4.46 -14.35 -10.38
C LYS A 72 -5.68 -13.47 -10.13
N GLN A 73 -5.87 -12.97 -8.91
CA GLN A 73 -6.92 -12.00 -8.59
C GLN A 73 -6.72 -10.68 -9.35
N ALA A 74 -5.46 -10.21 -9.45
CA ALA A 74 -5.13 -9.02 -10.22
C ALA A 74 -5.47 -9.15 -11.72
N ALA A 75 -5.35 -10.35 -12.29
CA ALA A 75 -5.69 -10.62 -13.68
C ALA A 75 -7.20 -10.59 -13.99
N GLU A 76 -8.05 -10.55 -12.95
CA GLU A 76 -9.51 -10.42 -13.10
C GLU A 76 -9.96 -8.96 -13.38
N HIS A 77 -9.06 -7.98 -13.23
CA HIS A 77 -9.36 -6.60 -13.59
C HIS A 77 -9.65 -6.47 -15.10
N PRO A 78 -10.64 -5.67 -15.49
CA PRO A 78 -10.94 -5.42 -16.90
C PRO A 78 -9.85 -4.58 -17.59
N GLU A 79 -9.00 -3.89 -16.82
CA GLU A 79 -7.87 -3.12 -17.32
C GLU A 79 -6.75 -4.06 -17.77
N GLU A 80 -6.14 -3.74 -18.91
CA GLU A 80 -4.98 -4.48 -19.42
C GLU A 80 -3.73 -4.13 -18.60
N LEU A 81 -3.28 -5.06 -17.75
CA LEU A 81 -2.11 -4.93 -16.89
C LEU A 81 -1.06 -5.98 -17.24
N ASP A 82 0.22 -5.59 -17.28
CA ASP A 82 1.37 -6.50 -17.43
C ASP A 82 1.79 -6.96 -16.01
N LEU A 83 1.33 -8.13 -15.58
CA LEU A 83 1.58 -8.67 -14.26
C LEU A 83 2.76 -9.65 -14.27
N ARG A 84 3.74 -9.42 -13.40
CA ARG A 84 4.99 -10.19 -13.34
C ARG A 84 5.24 -10.71 -11.92
N GLU A 85 5.84 -11.88 -11.85
CA GLU A 85 6.39 -12.41 -10.60
C GLU A 85 7.70 -11.69 -10.25
N GLY A 86 7.88 -11.36 -8.97
CA GLY A 86 9.14 -10.77 -8.50
C GLY A 86 9.06 -10.15 -7.13
N PHE A 87 10.22 -9.83 -6.59
CA PHE A 87 10.40 -9.19 -5.28
C PHE A 87 10.97 -7.78 -5.46
N ALA A 88 10.70 -6.91 -4.49
CA ALA A 88 11.11 -5.51 -4.52
C ALA A 88 12.63 -5.34 -4.63
N GLU A 89 13.41 -6.16 -3.90
CA GLU A 89 14.86 -6.09 -3.88
C GLU A 89 15.53 -6.69 -5.13
N GLU A 90 14.75 -7.38 -5.98
CA GLU A 90 15.22 -8.12 -7.15
C GLU A 90 14.72 -7.52 -8.47
N LEU A 91 14.17 -6.30 -8.45
CA LEU A 91 13.71 -5.64 -9.65
C LEU A 91 14.80 -5.60 -10.72
N ASP A 92 14.49 -6.14 -11.89
CA ASP A 92 15.39 -6.19 -13.04
C ASP A 92 14.66 -5.63 -14.29
N PHE A 93 14.67 -4.31 -14.39
CA PHE A 93 14.14 -3.58 -15.54
C PHE A 93 15.27 -2.76 -16.18
N PRO A 94 15.20 -2.53 -17.50
CA PRO A 94 16.11 -1.61 -18.16
C PRO A 94 16.10 -0.22 -17.50
N GLU A 95 17.26 0.40 -17.40
CA GLU A 95 17.36 1.76 -16.86
C GLU A 95 16.48 2.75 -17.63
N GLY A 96 15.87 3.69 -16.92
CA GLY A 96 15.09 4.75 -17.53
C GLY A 96 13.80 4.27 -18.22
N THR A 97 13.18 3.20 -17.74
CA THR A 97 11.94 2.65 -18.32
C THR A 97 10.69 3.39 -17.85
N PHE A 98 10.61 3.77 -16.57
CA PHE A 98 9.36 4.20 -15.95
C PHE A 98 9.31 5.70 -15.71
N ASP A 99 8.13 6.28 -15.89
CA ASP A 99 7.80 7.64 -15.48
C ASP A 99 7.44 7.70 -13.99
N LEU A 100 6.82 6.62 -13.49
CA LEU A 100 6.47 6.44 -12.07
C LEU A 100 6.77 5.00 -11.64
N VAL A 101 7.46 4.86 -10.50
CA VAL A 101 7.53 3.62 -9.72
C VAL A 101 6.81 3.86 -8.41
N MET A 102 5.81 3.02 -8.11
CA MET A 102 5.05 3.15 -6.87
C MET A 102 4.93 1.83 -6.12
N SER A 103 4.67 1.93 -4.81
CA SER A 103 4.30 0.81 -3.96
C SER A 103 3.28 1.27 -2.91
N VAL A 104 2.28 0.44 -2.62
CA VAL A 104 1.21 0.78 -1.66
C VAL A 104 1.10 -0.35 -0.63
N ASP A 105 1.21 -0.01 0.65
CA ASP A 105 1.13 -0.95 1.78
C ASP A 105 2.09 -2.16 1.67
N MET A 106 3.26 -1.98 1.05
CA MET A 106 4.20 -3.06 0.78
C MET A 106 5.55 -2.89 1.47
N ILE A 107 6.01 -1.64 1.67
CA ILE A 107 7.38 -1.35 2.11
C ILE A 107 7.76 -2.01 3.44
N HIS A 108 6.82 -2.26 4.31
CA HIS A 108 7.04 -2.93 5.59
C HIS A 108 7.32 -4.45 5.48
N TYR A 109 7.24 -5.02 4.27
CA TYR A 109 7.68 -6.39 3.96
C TYR A 109 9.08 -6.43 3.36
N VAL A 110 9.62 -5.28 2.94
CA VAL A 110 10.93 -5.18 2.31
C VAL A 110 12.03 -5.24 3.39
N ARG A 111 12.95 -6.19 3.26
CA ARG A 111 14.02 -6.38 4.23
C ARG A 111 15.14 -5.35 4.08
N GLU A 112 15.41 -4.95 2.84
CA GLU A 112 16.47 -4.02 2.47
C GLU A 112 15.90 -2.84 1.66
N PRO A 113 15.18 -1.87 2.30
CA PRO A 113 14.54 -0.76 1.60
C PRO A 113 15.50 0.05 0.73
N LEU A 114 16.70 0.31 1.20
CA LEU A 114 17.71 1.02 0.41
C LEU A 114 17.99 0.30 -0.92
N ARG A 115 18.09 -1.03 -0.91
CA ARG A 115 18.29 -1.82 -2.14
C ARG A 115 17.10 -1.72 -3.08
N TYR A 116 15.88 -1.82 -2.56
CA TYR A 116 14.66 -1.59 -3.34
C TYR A 116 14.66 -0.20 -3.96
N PHE A 117 14.94 0.84 -3.18
CA PHE A 117 14.97 2.22 -3.67
C PHE A 117 16.05 2.45 -4.75
N GLN A 118 17.23 1.84 -4.62
CA GLN A 118 18.27 1.88 -5.65
C GLN A 118 17.82 1.22 -6.96
N ARG A 119 17.12 0.07 -6.89
CA ARG A 119 16.54 -0.60 -8.05
C ARG A 119 15.45 0.25 -8.72
N ALA A 120 14.55 0.81 -7.92
CA ALA A 120 13.52 1.72 -8.39
C ALA A 120 14.12 2.98 -9.04
N PHE A 121 15.16 3.55 -8.43
CA PHE A 121 15.88 4.71 -8.97
C PHE A 121 16.47 4.42 -10.35
N ALA A 122 17.16 3.29 -10.52
CA ALA A 122 17.72 2.89 -11.80
C ALA A 122 16.63 2.69 -12.87
N ALA A 123 15.50 2.08 -12.51
CA ALA A 123 14.40 1.81 -13.43
C ALA A 123 13.62 3.07 -13.86
N LEU A 124 13.66 4.16 -13.08
CA LEU A 124 13.00 5.41 -13.41
C LEU A 124 13.74 6.19 -14.50
N LYS A 125 13.01 6.88 -15.35
CA LYS A 125 13.56 7.90 -16.28
C LYS A 125 14.15 9.07 -15.48
N PRO A 126 15.14 9.81 -16.03
CA PRO A 126 15.50 11.12 -15.48
C PRO A 126 14.25 12.01 -15.35
N GLY A 127 14.05 12.63 -14.20
CA GLY A 127 12.84 13.39 -13.86
C GLY A 127 11.64 12.56 -13.43
N GLY A 128 11.71 11.23 -13.47
CA GLY A 128 10.65 10.31 -13.04
C GLY A 128 10.41 10.34 -11.53
N HIS A 129 9.24 9.90 -11.11
CA HIS A 129 8.78 9.96 -9.73
C HIS A 129 8.77 8.57 -9.06
N PHE A 130 9.11 8.56 -7.79
CA PHE A 130 8.94 7.43 -6.89
C PHE A 130 7.88 7.76 -5.84
N LEU A 131 7.05 6.78 -5.51
CA LEU A 131 6.07 6.86 -4.44
C LEU A 131 6.07 5.57 -3.61
N THR A 132 6.14 5.69 -2.30
CA THR A 132 5.70 4.62 -1.40
C THR A 132 4.61 5.13 -0.48
N VAL A 133 3.50 4.38 -0.41
CA VAL A 133 2.43 4.64 0.55
C VAL A 133 2.62 3.69 1.72
N THR A 134 2.70 4.26 2.90
CA THR A 134 2.99 3.55 4.16
C THR A 134 2.22 4.17 5.31
N ASP A 135 2.34 3.61 6.50
CA ASP A 135 1.76 4.19 7.70
C ASP A 135 2.83 4.84 8.59
N SER A 136 2.56 6.06 9.02
CA SER A 136 3.36 6.72 10.06
C SER A 136 2.89 6.28 11.45
N ASP A 137 3.75 6.47 12.47
CA ASP A 137 3.40 6.21 13.88
C ASP A 137 2.11 6.92 14.28
N TRP A 138 1.93 8.16 13.79
CA TRP A 138 0.72 8.93 14.06
C TRP A 138 -0.50 8.29 13.39
N ALA A 139 -0.40 7.85 12.14
CA ALA A 139 -1.49 7.19 11.42
C ALA A 139 -1.90 5.88 12.12
N ILE A 140 -0.94 5.04 12.49
CA ILE A 140 -1.17 3.79 13.21
C ILE A 140 -1.94 4.02 14.50
N ARG A 141 -1.54 5.01 15.32
CA ARG A 141 -2.19 5.32 16.61
C ARG A 141 -3.59 5.92 16.47
N ASN A 142 -3.90 6.54 15.32
CA ASN A 142 -5.13 7.32 15.13
C ASN A 142 -6.10 6.70 14.12
N ARG A 143 -5.85 5.48 13.63
CA ARG A 143 -6.78 4.77 12.74
C ARG A 143 -8.02 4.29 13.50
N ILE A 144 -9.21 4.64 13.03
CA ILE A 144 -10.47 4.14 13.54
C ILE A 144 -11.12 3.28 12.44
N PRO A 145 -11.47 2.03 12.73
CA PRO A 145 -11.65 1.40 14.04
C PRO A 145 -10.42 0.68 14.60
N MET A 146 -9.32 0.54 13.84
CA MET A 146 -8.20 -0.32 14.24
C MET A 146 -7.62 0.01 15.62
N ALA A 147 -7.11 1.21 15.83
CA ALA A 147 -6.49 1.60 17.09
C ALA A 147 -7.49 1.63 18.26
N ARG A 148 -8.79 1.89 17.97
CA ARG A 148 -9.82 1.98 19.00
C ARG A 148 -10.30 0.62 19.50
N TYR A 149 -10.55 -0.33 18.59
CA TYR A 149 -11.15 -1.62 18.93
C TYR A 149 -10.13 -2.75 19.00
N PHE A 150 -8.98 -2.60 18.36
CA PHE A 150 -7.90 -3.59 18.33
C PHE A 150 -6.56 -2.96 18.72
N PRO A 151 -6.44 -2.39 19.95
CA PRO A 151 -5.25 -1.63 20.34
C PRO A 151 -3.95 -2.44 20.29
N ALA A 152 -4.02 -3.76 20.46
CA ALA A 152 -2.85 -4.63 20.33
C ALA A 152 -2.21 -4.58 18.94
N THR A 153 -2.96 -4.18 17.89
CA THR A 153 -2.41 -3.99 16.55
C THR A 153 -1.37 -2.87 16.47
N ILE A 154 -1.39 -1.90 17.39
CA ILE A 154 -0.46 -0.77 17.40
C ILE A 154 0.98 -1.27 17.57
N GLU A 155 1.24 -2.12 18.57
CA GLU A 155 2.58 -2.67 18.81
C GLU A 155 3.02 -3.62 17.69
N VAL A 156 2.09 -4.39 17.15
CA VAL A 156 2.34 -5.26 15.99
C VAL A 156 2.78 -4.45 14.78
N GLU A 157 2.10 -3.34 14.49
CA GLU A 157 2.44 -2.47 13.37
C GLU A 157 3.77 -1.75 13.60
N PHE A 158 4.05 -1.25 14.81
CA PHE A 158 5.35 -0.63 15.12
C PHE A 158 6.52 -1.60 14.96
N ALA A 159 6.31 -2.89 15.22
CA ALA A 159 7.34 -3.90 15.00
C ALA A 159 7.60 -4.20 13.52
N ARG A 160 6.66 -3.85 12.62
CA ARG A 160 6.72 -4.14 11.18
C ARG A 160 7.08 -2.92 10.33
N TYR A 161 6.51 -1.78 10.67
CA TYR A 161 6.70 -0.55 9.89
C TYR A 161 7.99 0.16 10.27
N GLN A 162 8.75 0.52 9.26
CA GLN A 162 9.93 1.34 9.46
C GLN A 162 9.52 2.81 9.67
N PRO A 163 10.22 3.55 10.56
CA PRO A 163 9.96 4.97 10.74
C PRO A 163 10.10 5.74 9.44
N VAL A 164 9.15 6.60 9.12
CA VAL A 164 9.14 7.41 7.89
C VAL A 164 10.44 8.19 7.68
N PRO A 165 11.07 8.80 8.73
CA PRO A 165 12.36 9.46 8.56
C PRO A 165 13.49 8.53 8.11
N ALA A 166 13.47 7.24 8.50
CA ALA A 166 14.45 6.26 8.04
C ALA A 166 14.25 5.94 6.56
N LEU A 167 13.00 5.72 6.12
CA LEU A 167 12.67 5.53 4.70
C LEU A 167 13.06 6.76 3.85
N ALA A 168 12.82 7.97 4.33
CA ALA A 168 13.23 9.20 3.66
C ALA A 168 14.77 9.31 3.56
N GLY A 169 15.49 8.90 4.60
CA GLY A 169 16.96 8.80 4.59
C GLY A 169 17.46 7.82 3.54
N ASP A 170 16.86 6.63 3.46
CA ASP A 170 17.20 5.60 2.47
C ASP A 170 16.89 6.07 1.03
N LEU A 171 15.78 6.80 0.81
CA LEU A 171 15.49 7.43 -0.49
C LEU A 171 16.58 8.43 -0.88
N ALA A 172 16.99 9.29 0.04
CA ALA A 172 18.07 10.25 -0.21
C ALA A 172 19.40 9.54 -0.52
N LEU A 173 19.74 8.46 0.21
CA LEU A 173 20.92 7.63 -0.05
C LEU A 173 20.86 6.91 -1.39
N ALA A 174 19.67 6.53 -1.87
CA ALA A 174 19.47 5.95 -3.19
C ALA A 174 19.60 6.99 -4.33
N GLY A 175 19.67 8.29 -4.02
CA GLY A 175 19.87 9.37 -4.99
C GLY A 175 18.60 10.18 -5.32
N PHE A 176 17.48 9.90 -4.67
CA PHE A 176 16.26 10.68 -4.87
C PHE A 176 16.39 12.08 -4.28
N THR A 177 15.79 13.03 -4.96
CA THR A 177 15.65 14.44 -4.53
C THR A 177 14.17 14.82 -4.47
N ASP A 178 13.84 16.06 -4.11
CA ASP A 178 12.46 16.54 -3.99
C ASP A 178 11.60 15.61 -3.12
N LEU A 179 12.16 15.22 -1.95
CA LEU A 179 11.44 14.37 -1.01
C LEU A 179 10.24 15.13 -0.45
N TYR A 180 9.08 14.49 -0.48
CA TYR A 180 7.82 15.13 -0.09
C TYR A 180 6.90 14.11 0.58
N GLU A 181 6.24 14.53 1.64
CA GLU A 181 5.29 13.72 2.39
C GLU A 181 3.89 14.32 2.30
N ARG A 182 2.89 13.47 2.14
CA ARG A 182 1.49 13.87 2.21
C ARG A 182 0.66 12.81 2.90
N MET A 183 -0.14 13.22 3.88
CA MET A 183 -1.17 12.36 4.46
C MET A 183 -2.33 12.21 3.46
N ILE A 184 -2.65 10.96 3.12
CA ILE A 184 -3.86 10.60 2.37
C ILE A 184 -4.87 10.16 3.43
N GLU A 185 -5.92 10.94 3.56
CA GLU A 185 -6.92 10.74 4.61
C GLU A 185 -8.33 10.79 4.03
N SER A 186 -9.16 9.86 4.48
CA SER A 186 -10.60 9.87 4.21
C SER A 186 -11.38 9.42 5.45
N THR A 187 -12.58 9.94 5.60
CA THR A 187 -13.54 9.52 6.62
C THR A 187 -14.72 8.82 5.96
N TYR A 188 -15.29 7.84 6.65
CA TYR A 188 -16.48 7.12 6.18
C TYR A 188 -17.33 6.64 7.36
N LEU A 189 -18.59 6.32 7.09
CA LEU A 189 -19.46 5.68 8.09
C LEU A 189 -19.32 4.16 7.96
N LEU A 190 -18.91 3.53 9.05
CA LEU A 190 -18.85 2.08 9.16
C LEU A 190 -20.21 1.58 9.67
N HIS A 191 -20.86 0.73 8.88
CA HIS A 191 -22.18 0.19 9.17
C HIS A 191 -22.16 -1.26 9.67
N GLU A 192 -21.09 -2.01 9.40
CA GLU A 192 -20.97 -3.42 9.72
C GLU A 192 -19.53 -3.82 10.05
N ALA A 193 -19.35 -4.94 10.76
CA ALA A 193 -18.04 -5.40 11.21
C ALA A 193 -17.36 -6.40 10.23
N THR A 194 -18.04 -6.82 9.16
CA THR A 194 -17.68 -7.95 8.29
C THR A 194 -16.20 -7.95 7.87
N LYS A 195 -15.70 -6.81 7.36
CA LYS A 195 -14.28 -6.74 6.93
C LYS A 195 -13.26 -6.95 8.06
N PHE A 196 -13.65 -6.69 9.32
CA PHE A 196 -12.79 -6.93 10.49
C PHE A 196 -12.94 -8.36 10.97
N GLU A 197 -14.15 -8.93 10.92
CA GLU A 197 -14.43 -10.34 11.21
C GLU A 197 -13.67 -11.26 10.25
N ASP A 198 -13.63 -10.90 8.96
CA ASP A 198 -12.87 -11.59 7.91
C ASP A 198 -11.35 -11.31 8.00
N LYS A 199 -10.89 -10.59 9.04
CA LYS A 199 -9.47 -10.22 9.22
C LYS A 199 -8.83 -9.62 7.96
N SER A 200 -9.55 -8.77 7.22
CA SER A 200 -9.07 -8.18 5.95
C SER A 200 -7.82 -7.28 6.08
N HIS A 201 -7.40 -6.98 7.31
CA HIS A 201 -6.17 -6.26 7.62
C HIS A 201 -5.14 -7.23 8.21
N SER A 202 -3.95 -7.26 7.63
CA SER A 202 -2.89 -8.21 7.99
C SER A 202 -2.54 -8.22 9.49
N CYS A 203 -2.58 -7.06 10.16
CA CYS A 203 -2.31 -6.95 11.59
C CYS A 203 -3.31 -7.71 12.48
N LEU A 204 -4.55 -7.95 12.02
CA LEU A 204 -5.55 -8.72 12.78
C LEU A 204 -5.22 -10.21 12.86
N HIS A 205 -4.39 -10.73 11.96
CA HIS A 205 -3.86 -12.10 12.02
C HIS A 205 -2.70 -12.26 13.02
N LEU A 206 -2.14 -11.15 13.50
CA LEU A 206 -0.93 -11.10 14.31
C LEU A 206 -1.18 -10.74 15.79
N ILE A 207 -2.43 -10.46 16.17
CA ILE A 207 -2.84 -10.26 17.57
C ILE A 207 -3.43 -11.56 18.14
N GLY A 208 -3.49 -11.66 19.48
CA GLY A 208 -4.05 -12.81 20.18
C GLY A 208 -5.55 -13.00 19.90
N ASP A 209 -6.02 -14.26 19.95
CA ASP A 209 -7.44 -14.58 19.68
C ASP A 209 -8.38 -13.92 20.71
N GLU A 210 -7.97 -13.80 21.97
CA GLU A 210 -8.75 -13.13 23.02
C GLU A 210 -8.88 -11.63 22.74
N GLU A 211 -7.79 -10.97 22.34
CA GLU A 211 -7.75 -9.55 22.00
C GLU A 211 -8.61 -9.28 20.74
N PHE A 212 -8.50 -10.16 19.74
CA PHE A 212 -9.32 -10.09 18.54
C PHE A 212 -10.80 -10.23 18.85
N ALA A 213 -11.19 -11.27 19.65
CA ALA A 213 -12.58 -11.49 20.02
C ALA A 213 -13.16 -10.33 20.84
N ALA A 214 -12.40 -9.78 21.77
CA ALA A 214 -12.81 -8.60 22.55
C ALA A 214 -13.02 -7.38 21.66
N GLY A 215 -12.12 -7.16 20.70
CA GLY A 215 -12.24 -6.06 19.73
C GLY A 215 -13.49 -6.17 18.86
N ILE A 216 -13.78 -7.36 18.32
CA ILE A 216 -15.02 -7.61 17.54
C ILE A 216 -16.27 -7.41 18.39
N ALA A 217 -16.29 -7.89 19.63
CA ALA A 217 -17.43 -7.72 20.53
C ALA A 217 -17.70 -6.23 20.81
N ALA A 218 -16.66 -5.45 21.09
CA ALA A 218 -16.78 -4.01 21.33
C ALA A 218 -17.26 -3.25 20.08
N LEU A 219 -16.71 -3.59 18.91
CA LEU A 219 -17.10 -3.00 17.63
C LEU A 219 -18.57 -3.26 17.31
N ARG A 220 -19.04 -4.50 17.47
CA ARG A 220 -20.44 -4.88 17.28
C ARG A 220 -21.37 -4.15 18.25
N ALA A 221 -20.97 -4.02 19.52
CA ALA A 221 -21.76 -3.33 20.53
C ALA A 221 -21.95 -1.84 20.21
N ASP A 222 -20.92 -1.19 19.63
CA ASP A 222 -21.04 0.21 19.22
C ASP A 222 -21.84 0.33 17.91
N LEU A 223 -21.66 -0.57 16.94
CA LEU A 223 -22.44 -0.60 15.70
C LEU A 223 -23.95 -0.84 15.95
N ALA A 224 -24.30 -1.57 17.02
CA ALA A 224 -25.70 -1.75 17.42
C ALA A 224 -26.37 -0.45 17.88
N LYS A 225 -25.60 0.58 18.24
CA LYS A 225 -26.08 1.92 18.61
C LYS A 225 -26.20 2.86 17.41
N GLY A 226 -25.57 2.52 16.29
CA GLY A 226 -25.57 3.27 15.04
C GLY A 226 -24.24 3.18 14.30
N PRO A 227 -24.15 3.76 13.09
CA PRO A 227 -22.91 3.81 12.32
C PRO A 227 -21.78 4.50 13.10
N ILE A 228 -20.55 4.01 12.92
CA ILE A 228 -19.35 4.56 13.55
C ILE A 228 -18.61 5.41 12.53
N GLU A 229 -18.25 6.64 12.90
CA GLU A 229 -17.31 7.42 12.10
C GLU A 229 -15.95 6.75 12.15
N ALA A 230 -15.47 6.34 10.99
CA ALA A 230 -14.21 5.67 10.77
C ALA A 230 -13.32 6.50 9.84
N ASN A 231 -12.02 6.23 9.87
CA ASN A 231 -11.08 6.89 8.98
C ASN A 231 -10.11 5.87 8.36
N GLN A 232 -9.57 6.27 7.25
CA GLN A 232 -8.41 5.66 6.61
C GLN A 232 -7.33 6.73 6.51
N ARG A 233 -6.13 6.39 6.94
CA ARG A 233 -4.98 7.30 6.97
C ARG A 233 -3.76 6.54 6.53
N SER A 234 -3.07 7.05 5.52
CA SER A 234 -1.80 6.51 5.06
C SER A 234 -0.91 7.65 4.59
N LEU A 235 0.39 7.50 4.71
CA LEU A 235 1.37 8.50 4.31
C LEU A 235 1.93 8.19 2.94
N ALA A 236 1.79 9.10 2.00
CA ALA A 236 2.46 9.08 0.70
C ALA A 236 3.84 9.74 0.84
N LEU A 237 4.91 8.97 0.72
CA LEU A 237 6.29 9.44 0.70
C LEU A 237 6.82 9.41 -0.74
N TRP A 238 7.21 10.55 -1.24
CA TRP A 238 7.64 10.79 -2.61
C TRP A 238 9.13 11.06 -2.70
N GLY A 239 9.72 10.68 -3.83
CA GLY A 239 11.02 11.10 -4.28
C GLY A 239 11.02 11.31 -5.79
N ARG A 240 12.01 12.05 -6.31
CA ARG A 240 12.18 12.32 -7.74
C ARG A 240 13.59 11.93 -8.16
N ARG A 241 13.72 11.20 -9.28
CA ARG A 241 15.03 11.04 -9.93
C ARG A 241 15.42 12.36 -10.57
N PRO A 242 16.60 12.94 -10.29
CA PRO A 242 17.10 14.12 -10.98
C PRO A 242 17.09 13.99 -12.51
N LEU A 243 17.11 15.14 -13.22
CA LEU A 243 17.20 15.20 -14.69
C LEU A 243 18.59 14.77 -15.17
#